data_a758694d4742126efef134750edfa978
#
_entry.id   a758694d4742126efef134750edfa978
#
_cell.length_a   1.000
_cell.length_b   1.000
_cell.length_c   1.000
_cell.angle_alpha   90.00
_cell.angle_beta   90.00
_cell.angle_gamma   90.00
#
_symmetry.space_group_name_H-M   'P 1'
#
loop_
_entity.id
_entity.type
_entity.pdbx_description
1 polymer ?
#
loop_
_entity_poly.entity_id
_entity_poly.type
_entity_poly.pdbx_seq_one_letter_code
_entity_poly.pdbx_strand_id
1 'polypeptide(L)'
;MLEAARIGGDRIEQELGGLSPARRHAAMLAGDALHRALSVAASSGKTLAPASVDRVLVAVSGGVDSAVAALRERERGADVVAVTVKLWADPDTDGTKACCSPEAVLGARSLTHDLDIPHFTLDLEGPFRERVVGEFLRGYGEGRTPNPCVLCNGEVRIAAMVDLAERIGADSLVTGHYARVVEDEGGALIAAGSDQAKDQSYMLAALPPEVVSRLRFPLADLSKAEVRQIAERGGLSVARKPESQDLCFLAGQSKKDFLKRHGGLTDRPGPVLDADGRELGEHPGYHHFTVGQRRGLGVASTEPLYVLGTDAATNTVRVGSRSRLSTDRVRLRNAVMHRDGGRVDRVRLRYHTDPVPARVRATAGRHEALEVELDQPFDGPAPGQAAVLMSGDVVVGHATIARQSGSK
;
A
#
# COMPACT_ATOMS: atom_id res chain seq x y z
N MET A 1 10.07 28.69 -0.02
CA MET A 1 9.10 27.65 -0.38
C MET A 1 8.36 27.10 0.84
N LEU A 2 9.06 26.74 1.94
CA LEU A 2 8.40 26.19 3.14
C LEU A 2 7.42 27.19 3.77
N GLU A 3 7.77 28.46 3.86
CA GLU A 3 6.86 29.50 4.36
C GLU A 3 5.59 29.64 3.49
N ALA A 4 5.75 29.60 2.16
CA ALA A 4 4.60 29.62 1.26
C ALA A 4 3.69 28.38 1.46
N ALA A 5 4.26 27.23 1.80
CA ALA A 5 3.51 26.00 2.05
C ALA A 5 2.71 26.00 3.38
N ARG A 6 2.89 27.01 4.24
CA ARG A 6 2.08 27.28 5.45
C ARG A 6 0.83 28.12 5.15
N ILE A 7 0.74 28.71 3.96
CA ILE A 7 -0.30 29.69 3.64
C ILE A 7 -1.53 28.96 3.07
N GLY A 8 -2.59 28.89 3.86
CA GLY A 8 -3.92 28.45 3.44
C GLY A 8 -4.89 29.61 3.25
N GLY A 9 -6.10 29.32 2.79
CA GLY A 9 -7.16 30.31 2.63
C GLY A 9 -7.50 31.07 3.91
N ASP A 10 -7.52 30.36 5.05
CA ASP A 10 -7.81 30.95 6.37
C ASP A 10 -6.74 31.97 6.79
N ARG A 11 -5.45 31.69 6.51
CA ARG A 11 -4.38 32.64 6.78
C ARG A 11 -4.46 33.88 5.88
N ILE A 12 -4.81 33.67 4.61
CA ILE A 12 -5.06 34.78 3.68
C ILE A 12 -6.21 35.69 4.21
N GLU A 13 -7.31 35.09 4.69
CA GLU A 13 -8.44 35.78 5.27
C GLU A 13 -8.00 36.62 6.51
N GLN A 14 -7.20 35.99 7.39
CA GLN A 14 -6.69 36.67 8.60
C GLN A 14 -5.80 37.88 8.27
N GLU A 15 -4.85 37.73 7.36
CA GLU A 15 -3.93 38.80 6.93
C GLU A 15 -4.67 39.96 6.23
N LEU A 16 -5.83 39.70 5.64
CA LEU A 16 -6.71 40.72 5.06
C LEU A 16 -7.64 41.39 6.08
N GLY A 17 -7.48 41.12 7.38
CA GLY A 17 -8.32 41.66 8.44
C GLY A 17 -9.72 41.09 8.56
N GLY A 18 -9.95 39.92 7.99
CA GLY A 18 -11.23 39.22 7.88
C GLY A 18 -11.97 39.57 6.58
N LEU A 19 -12.75 38.61 6.09
CA LEU A 19 -13.56 38.75 4.88
C LEU A 19 -15.03 38.47 5.17
N SER A 20 -15.93 39.16 4.46
CA SER A 20 -17.35 38.84 4.51
C SER A 20 -17.58 37.40 4.00
N PRO A 21 -18.61 36.70 4.44
CA PRO A 21 -18.91 35.30 3.98
C PRO A 21 -18.90 35.16 2.46
N ALA A 22 -19.37 36.14 1.71
CA ALA A 22 -19.40 36.18 0.26
C ALA A 22 -17.99 36.30 -0.37
N ARG A 23 -16.98 36.81 0.37
CA ARG A 23 -15.60 37.00 -0.11
C ARG A 23 -14.62 35.92 0.38
N ARG A 24 -14.98 35.12 1.37
CA ARG A 24 -14.14 34.00 1.86
C ARG A 24 -13.74 33.04 0.76
N HIS A 25 -14.64 32.80 -0.20
CA HIS A 25 -14.35 31.95 -1.34
C HIS A 25 -13.12 32.41 -2.15
N ALA A 26 -12.87 33.72 -2.25
CA ALA A 26 -11.71 34.26 -2.95
C ALA A 26 -10.38 33.89 -2.24
N ALA A 27 -10.34 33.95 -0.91
CA ALA A 27 -9.18 33.55 -0.13
C ALA A 27 -8.90 32.05 -0.26
N MET A 28 -9.95 31.21 -0.24
CA MET A 28 -9.79 29.77 -0.45
C MET A 28 -9.26 29.43 -1.84
N LEU A 29 -9.78 30.09 -2.90
CA LEU A 29 -9.27 29.92 -4.26
C LEU A 29 -7.81 30.36 -4.41
N ALA A 30 -7.42 31.47 -3.78
CA ALA A 30 -6.03 31.95 -3.79
C ALA A 30 -5.10 30.94 -3.09
N GLY A 31 -5.50 30.39 -1.94
CA GLY A 31 -4.80 29.31 -1.25
C GLY A 31 -4.64 28.07 -2.12
N ASP A 32 -5.71 27.64 -2.80
CA ASP A 32 -5.67 26.50 -3.70
C ASP A 32 -4.76 26.74 -4.91
N ALA A 33 -4.79 27.93 -5.49
CA ALA A 33 -3.90 28.29 -6.61
C ALA A 33 -2.42 28.23 -6.17
N LEU A 34 -2.10 28.76 -4.98
CA LEU A 34 -0.76 28.68 -4.38
C LEU A 34 -0.32 27.23 -4.21
N HIS A 35 -1.17 26.36 -3.62
CA HIS A 35 -0.84 24.96 -3.39
C HIS A 35 -0.71 24.15 -4.68
N ARG A 36 -1.43 24.49 -5.74
CA ARG A 36 -1.20 23.91 -7.09
C ARG A 36 0.17 24.29 -7.63
N ALA A 37 0.57 25.56 -7.50
CA ALA A 37 1.90 26.00 -7.92
C ALA A 37 3.01 25.32 -7.10
N LEU A 38 2.81 25.14 -5.80
CA LEU A 38 3.73 24.41 -4.92
C LEU A 38 3.82 22.92 -5.28
N SER A 39 2.71 22.29 -5.69
CA SER A 39 2.72 20.91 -6.18
C SER A 39 3.56 20.75 -7.44
N VAL A 40 3.43 21.67 -8.41
CA VAL A 40 4.27 21.70 -9.61
C VAL A 40 5.75 21.87 -9.25
N ALA A 41 6.06 22.78 -8.32
CA ALA A 41 7.43 22.97 -7.83
C ALA A 41 7.95 21.71 -7.12
N ALA A 42 7.13 21.07 -6.30
CA ALA A 42 7.47 19.82 -5.63
C ALA A 42 7.76 18.66 -6.62
N SER A 43 7.22 18.70 -7.83
CA SER A 43 7.44 17.70 -8.89
C SER A 43 8.59 18.11 -9.84
N SER A 44 9.18 19.29 -9.71
CA SER A 44 10.16 19.84 -10.70
C SER A 44 11.58 19.28 -10.60
N GLY A 45 11.88 18.42 -9.62
CA GLY A 45 13.23 17.89 -9.38
C GLY A 45 14.23 18.89 -8.76
N LYS A 46 13.83 20.15 -8.50
CA LYS A 46 14.71 21.19 -7.94
C LYS A 46 14.75 21.12 -6.42
N THR A 47 15.88 21.53 -5.82
CA THR A 47 15.99 21.76 -4.38
C THR A 47 15.03 22.88 -3.96
N LEU A 48 14.27 22.63 -2.92
CA LEU A 48 13.22 23.54 -2.42
C LEU A 48 13.61 24.26 -1.13
N ALA A 49 14.50 23.65 -0.35
CA ALA A 49 15.05 24.24 0.86
C ALA A 49 16.44 23.68 1.16
N PRO A 50 17.29 24.40 1.92
CA PRO A 50 18.58 23.87 2.38
C PRO A 50 18.38 22.70 3.35
N ALA A 51 19.39 21.83 3.46
CA ALA A 51 19.37 20.70 4.39
C ALA A 51 19.29 21.17 5.85
N SER A 52 18.56 20.41 6.67
CA SER A 52 18.42 20.60 8.10
C SER A 52 18.33 19.25 8.78
N VAL A 53 19.19 18.98 9.76
CA VAL A 53 19.27 17.68 10.48
C VAL A 53 18.03 17.39 11.32
N ASP A 54 17.27 18.40 11.71
CA ASP A 54 16.04 18.23 12.50
C ASP A 54 14.78 18.21 11.63
N ARG A 55 14.93 18.41 10.31
CA ARG A 55 13.78 18.42 9.41
C ARG A 55 13.37 17.01 9.02
N VAL A 56 12.07 16.77 9.11
CA VAL A 56 11.44 15.51 8.67
C VAL A 56 10.29 15.79 7.73
N LEU A 57 10.14 14.94 6.69
CA LEU A 57 8.97 14.92 5.82
C LEU A 57 7.98 13.90 6.35
N VAL A 58 6.76 14.31 6.71
CA VAL A 58 5.71 13.41 7.21
C VAL A 58 4.66 13.19 6.13
N ALA A 59 4.44 11.93 5.78
CA ALA A 59 3.37 11.53 4.86
C ALA A 59 2.01 11.59 5.57
N VAL A 60 1.13 12.50 5.16
CA VAL A 60 -0.20 12.70 5.75
C VAL A 60 -1.27 12.33 4.73
N SER A 61 -2.09 11.33 5.07
CA SER A 61 -3.18 10.82 4.21
C SER A 61 -4.57 11.32 4.62
N GLY A 62 -4.65 12.18 5.65
CA GLY A 62 -5.90 12.58 6.26
C GLY A 62 -6.57 11.48 7.11
N GLY A 63 -5.84 10.41 7.44
CA GLY A 63 -6.22 9.38 8.41
C GLY A 63 -5.58 9.62 9.79
N VAL A 64 -6.15 8.99 10.83
CA VAL A 64 -5.70 9.17 12.22
C VAL A 64 -4.23 8.80 12.42
N ASP A 65 -3.75 7.72 11.81
CA ASP A 65 -2.39 7.23 12.01
C ASP A 65 -1.34 8.25 11.51
N SER A 66 -1.53 8.75 10.31
CA SER A 66 -0.62 9.76 9.73
C SER A 66 -0.69 11.11 10.46
N ALA A 67 -1.86 11.46 10.99
CA ALA A 67 -2.03 12.67 11.78
C ALA A 67 -1.29 12.58 13.14
N VAL A 68 -1.39 11.42 13.80
CA VAL A 68 -0.66 11.15 15.05
C VAL A 68 0.85 11.08 14.79
N ALA A 69 1.28 10.52 13.68
CA ALA A 69 2.69 10.52 13.30
C ALA A 69 3.24 11.97 13.16
N ALA A 70 2.48 12.87 12.52
CA ALA A 70 2.84 14.28 12.41
C ALA A 70 2.86 14.99 13.76
N LEU A 71 1.86 14.75 14.61
CA LEU A 71 1.79 15.33 15.96
C LEU A 71 2.99 14.91 16.80
N ARG A 72 3.34 13.63 16.81
CA ARG A 72 4.48 13.11 17.58
C ARG A 72 5.83 13.68 17.16
N GLU A 73 6.06 13.84 15.85
CA GLU A 73 7.28 14.47 15.37
C GLU A 73 7.35 15.95 15.77
N ARG A 74 6.22 16.65 15.72
CA ARG A 74 6.13 18.04 16.20
C ARG A 74 6.39 18.13 17.73
N GLU A 75 5.77 17.26 18.54
CA GLU A 75 5.97 17.20 19.98
C GLU A 75 7.42 16.88 20.37
N ARG A 76 8.13 16.13 19.53
CA ARG A 76 9.55 15.85 19.66
C ARG A 76 10.42 17.07 19.33
N GLY A 77 9.86 18.13 18.80
CA GLY A 77 10.57 19.36 18.42
C GLY A 77 11.22 19.34 17.04
N ALA A 78 10.83 18.38 16.17
CA ALA A 78 11.33 18.33 14.79
C ALA A 78 10.80 19.49 13.94
N ASP A 79 11.59 19.93 12.94
CA ASP A 79 11.13 20.81 11.86
C ASP A 79 10.30 19.97 10.87
N VAL A 80 8.99 19.91 11.11
CA VAL A 80 8.06 19.03 10.37
C VAL A 80 7.60 19.71 9.10
N VAL A 81 7.69 18.99 7.99
CA VAL A 81 7.05 19.32 6.70
C VAL A 81 6.11 18.18 6.33
N ALA A 82 4.90 18.46 5.91
CA ALA A 82 3.92 17.45 5.53
C ALA A 82 3.80 17.29 4.02
N VAL A 83 3.53 16.05 3.59
CA VAL A 83 3.19 15.75 2.19
C VAL A 83 1.96 14.85 2.12
N THR A 84 1.04 15.18 1.22
CA THR A 84 -0.03 14.29 0.77
C THR A 84 0.23 13.87 -0.66
N VAL A 85 0.16 12.58 -0.94
CA VAL A 85 0.30 12.05 -2.30
C VAL A 85 -1.05 11.89 -2.95
N LYS A 86 -1.17 12.34 -4.21
CA LYS A 86 -2.31 12.14 -5.07
C LYS A 86 -2.01 10.98 -6.00
N LEU A 87 -2.65 9.82 -5.78
CA LEU A 87 -2.36 8.57 -6.50
C LEU A 87 -3.36 8.26 -7.59
N TRP A 88 -4.63 8.57 -7.37
CA TRP A 88 -5.70 8.18 -8.28
C TRP A 88 -6.85 9.18 -8.23
N ALA A 89 -7.28 9.65 -9.38
CA ALA A 89 -8.54 10.34 -9.57
C ALA A 89 -9.33 9.62 -10.67
N ASP A 90 -10.59 9.37 -10.39
CA ASP A 90 -11.51 8.78 -11.33
C ASP A 90 -12.76 9.67 -11.39
N PRO A 91 -12.90 10.46 -12.48
CA PRO A 91 -13.97 11.44 -12.61
C PRO A 91 -15.37 10.83 -12.62
N ASP A 92 -15.48 9.53 -12.94
CA ASP A 92 -16.78 8.84 -13.05
C ASP A 92 -17.18 8.14 -11.73
N THR A 93 -16.44 8.34 -10.65
CA THR A 93 -16.76 7.78 -9.34
C THR A 93 -17.09 8.87 -8.33
N ASP A 94 -17.75 8.46 -7.24
CA ASP A 94 -17.89 9.30 -6.06
C ASP A 94 -16.52 9.52 -5.41
N GLY A 95 -15.84 10.58 -5.87
CA GLY A 95 -14.49 10.93 -5.42
C GLY A 95 -14.36 11.08 -3.91
N THR A 96 -15.47 11.27 -3.18
CA THR A 96 -15.45 11.46 -1.71
C THR A 96 -14.97 10.21 -0.96
N LYS A 97 -15.06 9.02 -1.58
CA LYS A 97 -14.61 7.75 -1.00
C LYS A 97 -13.15 7.40 -1.31
N ALA A 98 -12.50 8.14 -2.21
CA ALA A 98 -11.09 7.94 -2.50
C ALA A 98 -10.22 8.58 -1.40
N CYS A 99 -9.19 7.85 -0.94
CA CYS A 99 -8.24 8.41 0.05
C CYS A 99 -7.41 9.59 -0.50
N CYS A 100 -7.43 9.79 -1.81
CA CYS A 100 -6.74 10.89 -2.53
C CYS A 100 -7.75 11.84 -3.19
N SER A 101 -9.01 11.88 -2.72
CA SER A 101 -9.99 12.83 -3.21
C SER A 101 -9.56 14.29 -2.95
N PRO A 102 -10.04 15.26 -3.72
CA PRO A 102 -9.79 16.68 -3.43
C PRO A 102 -10.11 17.04 -1.97
N GLU A 103 -11.21 16.52 -1.42
CA GLU A 103 -11.64 16.73 -0.05
C GLU A 103 -10.65 16.10 0.95
N ALA A 104 -10.12 14.91 0.65
CA ALA A 104 -9.12 14.25 1.50
C ALA A 104 -7.80 15.02 1.52
N VAL A 105 -7.36 15.55 0.37
CA VAL A 105 -6.17 16.39 0.26
C VAL A 105 -6.37 17.72 1.01
N LEU A 106 -7.54 18.38 0.84
CA LEU A 106 -7.89 19.60 1.56
C LEU A 106 -7.95 19.36 3.07
N GLY A 107 -8.57 18.27 3.51
CA GLY A 107 -8.62 17.90 4.92
C GLY A 107 -7.25 17.61 5.54
N ALA A 108 -6.37 16.94 4.80
CA ALA A 108 -4.99 16.71 5.24
C ALA A 108 -4.20 18.03 5.35
N ARG A 109 -4.37 18.93 4.39
CA ARG A 109 -3.76 20.27 4.40
C ARG A 109 -4.29 21.12 5.57
N SER A 110 -5.60 21.17 5.78
CA SER A 110 -6.19 21.90 6.92
C SER A 110 -5.63 21.39 8.24
N LEU A 111 -5.66 20.07 8.45
CA LEU A 111 -5.11 19.43 9.65
C LEU A 111 -3.63 19.83 9.90
N THR A 112 -2.81 19.87 8.86
CA THR A 112 -1.39 20.22 9.00
C THR A 112 -1.20 21.71 9.24
N HIS A 113 -2.01 22.57 8.65
CA HIS A 113 -2.02 24.03 8.92
C HIS A 113 -2.49 24.34 10.35
N ASP A 114 -3.48 23.62 10.89
CA ASP A 114 -3.91 23.73 12.29
C ASP A 114 -2.77 23.39 13.27
N LEU A 115 -1.83 22.55 12.82
CA LEU A 115 -0.60 22.21 13.55
C LEU A 115 0.58 23.14 13.23
N ASP A 116 0.38 24.20 12.45
CA ASP A 116 1.43 25.09 11.91
C ASP A 116 2.53 24.35 11.14
N ILE A 117 2.18 23.30 10.41
CA ILE A 117 3.07 22.49 9.59
C ILE A 117 2.90 22.85 8.11
N PRO A 118 4.00 23.22 7.39
CA PRO A 118 3.93 23.46 5.94
C PRO A 118 3.54 22.18 5.19
N HIS A 119 2.69 22.30 4.17
CA HIS A 119 2.13 21.18 3.46
C HIS A 119 2.38 21.24 1.95
N PHE A 120 2.81 20.12 1.38
CA PHE A 120 2.93 19.91 -0.06
C PHE A 120 1.94 18.83 -0.52
N THR A 121 1.52 18.93 -1.78
CA THR A 121 0.84 17.84 -2.47
C THR A 121 1.76 17.33 -3.57
N LEU A 122 1.99 16.03 -3.62
CA LEU A 122 2.79 15.38 -4.65
C LEU A 122 1.86 14.59 -5.57
N ASP A 123 1.82 14.97 -6.84
CA ASP A 123 1.00 14.29 -7.86
C ASP A 123 1.76 13.10 -8.42
N LEU A 124 1.25 11.90 -8.17
CA LEU A 124 1.78 10.63 -8.62
C LEU A 124 0.74 9.83 -9.45
N GLU A 125 -0.31 10.48 -9.97
CA GLU A 125 -1.38 9.79 -10.73
C GLU A 125 -0.83 9.05 -11.95
N GLY A 126 0.07 9.68 -12.71
CA GLY A 126 0.68 9.07 -13.89
C GLY A 126 1.45 7.79 -13.56
N PRO A 127 2.51 7.86 -12.74
CA PRO A 127 3.28 6.69 -12.32
C PRO A 127 2.43 5.60 -11.63
N PHE A 128 1.46 5.99 -10.81
CA PHE A 128 0.57 5.05 -10.14
C PHE A 128 -0.33 4.31 -11.13
N ARG A 129 -0.93 5.02 -12.10
CA ARG A 129 -1.76 4.43 -13.15
C ARG A 129 -0.96 3.42 -13.97
N GLU A 130 0.22 3.79 -14.40
CA GLU A 130 1.06 2.95 -15.25
C GLU A 130 1.56 1.70 -14.51
N ARG A 131 2.19 1.90 -13.34
CA ARG A 131 2.88 0.84 -12.61
C ARG A 131 1.93 -0.02 -11.79
N VAL A 132 1.05 0.60 -11.00
CA VAL A 132 0.23 -0.12 -10.01
C VAL A 132 -1.06 -0.59 -10.62
N VAL A 133 -1.85 0.32 -11.20
CA VAL A 133 -3.14 -0.03 -11.81
C VAL A 133 -2.93 -0.89 -13.06
N GLY A 134 -1.95 -0.57 -13.90
CA GLY A 134 -1.60 -1.36 -15.09
C GLY A 134 -1.23 -2.81 -14.73
N GLU A 135 -0.39 -3.05 -13.70
CA GLU A 135 -0.08 -4.42 -13.26
C GLU A 135 -1.29 -5.12 -12.60
N PHE A 136 -2.12 -4.36 -11.87
CA PHE A 136 -3.35 -4.91 -11.31
C PHE A 136 -4.29 -5.43 -12.39
N LEU A 137 -4.56 -4.64 -13.43
CA LEU A 137 -5.42 -5.02 -14.55
C LEU A 137 -4.82 -6.18 -15.36
N ARG A 138 -3.54 -6.10 -15.69
CA ARG A 138 -2.80 -7.15 -16.40
C ARG A 138 -2.80 -8.46 -15.63
N GLY A 139 -2.53 -8.41 -14.32
CA GLY A 139 -2.53 -9.58 -13.46
C GLY A 139 -3.87 -10.31 -13.46
N TYR A 140 -4.98 -9.58 -13.29
CA TYR A 140 -6.31 -10.21 -13.36
C TYR A 140 -6.64 -10.70 -14.76
N GLY A 141 -6.22 -9.99 -15.81
CA GLY A 141 -6.35 -10.45 -17.20
C GLY A 141 -5.61 -11.75 -17.50
N GLU A 142 -4.53 -12.03 -16.79
CA GLU A 142 -3.75 -13.26 -16.88
C GLU A 142 -4.16 -14.35 -15.87
N GLY A 143 -5.21 -14.14 -15.09
CA GLY A 143 -5.66 -15.07 -14.04
C GLY A 143 -4.75 -15.12 -12.80
N ARG A 144 -4.00 -14.03 -12.55
CA ARG A 144 -3.20 -13.82 -11.32
C ARG A 144 -3.94 -12.89 -10.36
N THR A 145 -3.57 -12.92 -9.09
CA THR A 145 -4.11 -12.01 -8.07
C THR A 145 -2.98 -11.12 -7.54
N PRO A 146 -2.66 -9.98 -8.19
CA PRO A 146 -1.56 -9.12 -7.78
C PRO A 146 -1.80 -8.44 -6.44
N ASN A 147 -0.71 -8.02 -5.76
CA ASN A 147 -0.77 -7.17 -4.58
C ASN A 147 -0.37 -5.73 -4.93
N PRO A 148 -1.33 -4.83 -5.19
CA PRO A 148 -1.02 -3.47 -5.60
C PRO A 148 -0.38 -2.62 -4.49
N CYS A 149 -0.61 -2.93 -3.21
CA CYS A 149 -0.08 -2.14 -2.09
C CYS A 149 1.43 -2.34 -1.91
N VAL A 150 1.91 -3.58 -2.02
CA VAL A 150 3.36 -3.87 -1.97
C VAL A 150 4.07 -3.19 -3.14
N LEU A 151 3.49 -3.28 -4.34
CA LEU A 151 4.03 -2.64 -5.54
C LEU A 151 4.04 -1.11 -5.43
N CYS A 152 2.94 -0.51 -4.93
CA CYS A 152 2.83 0.94 -4.74
C CYS A 152 3.88 1.47 -3.78
N ASN A 153 4.06 0.82 -2.62
CA ASN A 153 5.06 1.23 -1.65
C ASN A 153 6.48 1.04 -2.19
N GLY A 154 6.76 -0.11 -2.81
CA GLY A 154 8.10 -0.46 -3.28
C GLY A 154 8.57 0.37 -4.48
N GLU A 155 7.68 0.74 -5.40
CA GLU A 155 8.10 1.32 -6.68
C GLU A 155 7.60 2.75 -6.95
N VAL A 156 6.55 3.23 -6.25
CA VAL A 156 5.93 4.51 -6.59
C VAL A 156 5.95 5.48 -5.42
N ARG A 157 5.23 5.15 -4.35
CA ARG A 157 4.89 6.13 -3.32
C ARG A 157 6.09 6.52 -2.45
N ILE A 158 6.77 5.53 -1.86
CA ILE A 158 7.83 5.78 -0.89
C ILE A 158 9.04 6.42 -1.57
N ALA A 159 9.49 5.90 -2.70
CA ALA A 159 10.62 6.45 -3.44
C ALA A 159 10.41 7.92 -3.83
N ALA A 160 9.22 8.29 -4.33
CA ALA A 160 8.91 9.67 -4.69
C ALA A 160 8.86 10.62 -3.47
N MET A 161 8.40 10.13 -2.31
CA MET A 161 8.40 10.92 -1.08
C MET A 161 9.82 11.05 -0.49
N VAL A 162 10.67 10.04 -0.60
CA VAL A 162 12.09 10.12 -0.18
C VAL A 162 12.84 11.12 -1.07
N ASP A 163 12.60 11.12 -2.40
CA ASP A 163 13.16 12.14 -3.29
C ASP A 163 12.70 13.56 -2.90
N LEU A 164 11.42 13.74 -2.58
CA LEU A 164 10.94 15.04 -2.08
C LEU A 164 11.59 15.38 -0.73
N ALA A 165 11.75 14.44 0.19
CA ALA A 165 12.43 14.68 1.46
C ALA A 165 13.85 15.23 1.25
N GLU A 166 14.62 14.65 0.34
CA GLU A 166 15.95 15.15 -0.02
C GLU A 166 15.90 16.59 -0.56
N ARG A 167 14.96 16.88 -1.43
CA ARG A 167 14.84 18.21 -2.06
C ARG A 167 14.36 19.31 -1.13
N ILE A 168 13.62 18.97 -0.09
CA ILE A 168 13.29 19.93 0.99
C ILE A 168 14.33 19.95 2.11
N GLY A 169 15.43 19.21 1.96
CA GLY A 169 16.49 19.11 2.94
C GLY A 169 16.09 18.39 4.23
N ALA A 170 15.16 17.44 4.16
CA ALA A 170 14.75 16.63 5.29
C ALA A 170 15.67 15.41 5.46
N ASP A 171 15.99 15.08 6.71
CA ASP A 171 16.81 13.92 7.08
C ASP A 171 16.08 12.59 6.83
N SER A 172 14.78 12.54 7.10
CA SER A 172 14.00 11.31 7.00
C SER A 172 12.57 11.53 6.52
N LEU A 173 11.99 10.46 5.96
CA LEU A 173 10.57 10.33 5.66
C LEU A 173 9.86 9.59 6.80
N VAL A 174 8.89 10.23 7.40
CA VAL A 174 8.06 9.69 8.48
C VAL A 174 6.70 9.27 7.93
N THR A 175 6.23 8.10 8.33
CA THR A 175 4.91 7.62 7.94
C THR A 175 4.15 6.99 9.11
N GLY A 176 2.82 6.97 9.04
CA GLY A 176 1.96 6.34 10.03
C GLY A 176 1.83 4.81 9.88
N HIS A 177 2.81 4.12 9.30
CA HIS A 177 2.77 2.65 9.24
C HIS A 177 3.12 2.01 10.58
N TYR A 178 2.48 0.88 10.87
CA TYR A 178 2.80 0.01 11.99
C TYR A 178 3.91 -0.97 11.55
N ALA A 179 5.13 -0.50 11.59
CA ALA A 179 6.34 -1.24 11.26
C ALA A 179 7.53 -0.67 12.03
N ARG A 180 8.67 -1.35 12.03
CA ARG A 180 9.92 -0.88 12.62
C ARG A 180 11.04 -0.89 11.58
N VAL A 181 12.03 -0.04 11.81
CA VAL A 181 13.33 -0.13 11.14
C VAL A 181 14.31 -0.79 12.10
N VAL A 182 15.01 -1.79 11.62
CA VAL A 182 16.12 -2.45 12.35
C VAL A 182 17.37 -2.40 11.48
N GLU A 183 18.52 -2.34 12.09
CA GLU A 183 19.80 -2.28 11.38
C GLU A 183 20.67 -3.46 11.75
N ASP A 184 21.38 -4.01 10.78
CA ASP A 184 22.46 -4.96 10.95
C ASP A 184 23.66 -4.58 10.05
N GLU A 185 24.69 -5.42 9.98
CA GLU A 185 25.89 -5.19 9.15
C GLU A 185 25.59 -4.97 7.65
N GLY A 186 24.45 -5.44 7.17
CA GLY A 186 23.99 -5.27 5.78
C GLY A 186 23.06 -4.06 5.56
N GLY A 187 22.87 -3.20 6.56
CA GLY A 187 22.05 -1.98 6.50
C GLY A 187 20.62 -2.17 7.06
N ALA A 188 19.78 -1.19 6.83
CA ALA A 188 18.44 -1.10 7.40
C ALA A 188 17.44 -2.08 6.76
N LEU A 189 16.58 -2.69 7.57
CA LEU A 189 15.52 -3.61 7.16
C LEU A 189 14.20 -3.25 7.85
N ILE A 190 13.09 -3.63 7.22
CA ILE A 190 11.74 -3.54 7.80
C ILE A 190 11.55 -4.70 8.79
N ALA A 191 10.97 -4.41 9.95
CA ALA A 191 10.49 -5.39 10.90
C ALA A 191 9.02 -5.14 11.27
N ALA A 192 8.34 -6.16 11.78
CA ALA A 192 6.96 -6.06 12.23
C ALA A 192 6.82 -5.05 13.38
N GLY A 193 5.72 -4.31 13.40
CA GLY A 193 5.34 -3.45 14.52
C GLY A 193 4.88 -4.25 15.74
N SER A 194 4.76 -3.58 16.89
CA SER A 194 4.34 -4.23 18.15
C SER A 194 2.88 -4.69 18.12
N ASP A 195 1.98 -3.95 17.45
CA ASP A 195 0.59 -4.36 17.22
C ASP A 195 0.51 -5.35 16.05
N GLN A 196 0.54 -6.65 16.35
CA GLN A 196 0.52 -7.72 15.35
C GLN A 196 -0.76 -7.68 14.48
N ALA A 197 -1.89 -7.23 15.02
CA ALA A 197 -3.14 -7.12 14.27
C ALA A 197 -3.11 -5.97 13.25
N LYS A 198 -2.22 -5.00 13.45
CA LYS A 198 -2.01 -3.83 12.58
C LYS A 198 -0.69 -3.86 11.82
N ASP A 199 0.13 -4.89 12.00
CA ASP A 199 1.42 -5.00 11.34
C ASP A 199 1.34 -4.78 9.82
N GLN A 200 2.12 -3.83 9.33
CA GLN A 200 2.19 -3.43 7.92
C GLN A 200 3.56 -3.71 7.28
N SER A 201 4.43 -4.44 7.96
CA SER A 201 5.73 -4.84 7.43
C SER A 201 5.62 -5.57 6.08
N TYR A 202 4.56 -6.38 5.92
CA TYR A 202 4.22 -7.05 4.66
C TYR A 202 4.05 -6.06 3.49
N MET A 203 3.40 -4.91 3.72
CA MET A 203 3.14 -3.92 2.68
C MET A 203 4.39 -3.10 2.31
N LEU A 204 5.42 -3.13 3.16
CA LEU A 204 6.70 -2.44 2.98
C LEU A 204 7.83 -3.38 2.51
N ALA A 205 7.54 -4.66 2.34
CA ALA A 205 8.55 -5.69 2.09
C ALA A 205 9.38 -5.49 0.81
N ALA A 206 8.87 -4.73 -0.16
CA ALA A 206 9.57 -4.46 -1.42
C ALA A 206 10.52 -3.25 -1.36
N LEU A 207 10.66 -2.61 -0.19
CA LEU A 207 11.57 -1.47 -0.02
C LEU A 207 13.02 -1.94 0.12
N PRO A 208 13.94 -1.37 -0.65
CA PRO A 208 15.35 -1.70 -0.54
C PRO A 208 15.99 -1.02 0.69
N PRO A 209 17.08 -1.60 1.25
CA PRO A 209 17.72 -1.13 2.48
C PRO A 209 18.08 0.36 2.50
N GLU A 210 18.54 0.90 1.37
CA GLU A 210 18.91 2.32 1.21
C GLU A 210 17.70 3.26 1.33
N VAL A 211 16.51 2.81 0.97
CA VAL A 211 15.27 3.56 1.21
C VAL A 211 14.81 3.38 2.64
N VAL A 212 14.91 2.15 3.18
CA VAL A 212 14.50 1.84 4.56
C VAL A 212 15.27 2.67 5.58
N SER A 213 16.58 2.90 5.35
CA SER A 213 17.43 3.73 6.24
C SER A 213 16.94 5.19 6.36
N ARG A 214 16.12 5.66 5.41
CA ARG A 214 15.55 7.01 5.40
C ARG A 214 14.15 7.06 6.05
N LEU A 215 13.62 5.92 6.54
CA LEU A 215 12.25 5.84 7.06
C LEU A 215 12.22 5.90 8.59
N ARG A 216 11.13 6.48 9.10
CA ARG A 216 10.79 6.49 10.52
C ARG A 216 9.31 6.17 10.70
N PHE A 217 9.01 5.36 11.69
CA PHE A 217 7.67 4.89 12.00
C PHE A 217 7.32 5.21 13.47
N PRO A 218 6.82 6.42 13.78
CA PRO A 218 6.53 6.83 15.16
C PRO A 218 5.48 5.97 15.87
N LEU A 219 4.72 5.16 15.13
CA LEU A 219 3.65 4.30 15.67
C LEU A 219 4.11 2.86 15.94
N ALA A 220 5.38 2.56 15.71
CA ALA A 220 5.93 1.20 15.74
C ALA A 220 5.60 0.42 17.02
N ASP A 221 5.64 1.09 18.18
CA ASP A 221 5.47 0.50 19.50
C ASP A 221 4.08 0.77 20.12
N LEU A 222 3.15 1.31 19.33
CA LEU A 222 1.82 1.68 19.78
C LEU A 222 0.76 0.71 19.24
N SER A 223 -0.20 0.39 20.10
CA SER A 223 -1.46 -0.23 19.66
C SER A 223 -2.37 0.81 18.97
N LYS A 224 -3.29 0.33 18.14
CA LYS A 224 -4.30 1.21 17.51
C LYS A 224 -5.15 1.99 18.53
N ALA A 225 -5.43 1.40 19.69
CA ALA A 225 -6.17 2.06 20.77
C ALA A 225 -5.38 3.27 21.30
N GLU A 226 -4.09 3.11 21.57
CA GLU A 226 -3.22 4.19 22.03
C GLU A 226 -3.10 5.31 21.00
N VAL A 227 -2.98 4.98 19.72
CA VAL A 227 -2.95 5.97 18.63
C VAL A 227 -4.24 6.81 18.64
N ARG A 228 -5.42 6.20 18.79
CA ARG A 228 -6.68 6.94 18.91
C ARG A 228 -6.73 7.84 20.16
N GLN A 229 -6.25 7.36 21.30
CA GLN A 229 -6.16 8.18 22.52
C GLN A 229 -5.23 9.37 22.37
N ILE A 230 -4.09 9.20 21.68
CA ILE A 230 -3.17 10.31 21.38
C ILE A 230 -3.88 11.33 20.46
N ALA A 231 -4.59 10.86 19.42
CA ALA A 231 -5.34 11.74 18.53
C ALA A 231 -6.44 12.55 19.26
N GLU A 232 -7.18 11.91 20.20
CA GLU A 232 -8.20 12.58 21.00
C GLU A 232 -7.60 13.61 21.97
N ARG A 233 -6.53 13.27 22.67
CA ARG A 233 -5.80 14.18 23.57
C ARG A 233 -5.18 15.35 22.82
N GLY A 234 -4.67 15.11 21.61
CA GLY A 234 -4.11 16.14 20.74
C GLY A 234 -5.17 16.99 20.03
N GLY A 235 -6.46 16.75 20.26
CA GLY A 235 -7.55 17.52 19.65
C GLY A 235 -7.65 17.36 18.14
N LEU A 236 -7.11 16.25 17.56
CA LEU A 236 -7.11 16.06 16.13
C LEU A 236 -8.52 15.77 15.61
N SER A 237 -8.97 16.56 14.63
CA SER A 237 -10.31 16.42 14.01
C SER A 237 -10.59 15.04 13.43
N VAL A 238 -9.53 14.30 13.10
CA VAL A 238 -9.59 12.95 12.49
C VAL A 238 -9.63 11.81 13.52
N ALA A 239 -9.60 12.07 14.83
CA ALA A 239 -9.50 11.05 15.89
C ALA A 239 -10.57 9.96 15.79
N ARG A 240 -11.81 10.32 15.37
CA ARG A 240 -12.96 9.40 15.22
C ARG A 240 -13.20 8.94 13.79
N LYS A 241 -12.33 9.32 12.84
CA LYS A 241 -12.47 8.92 11.44
C LYS A 241 -12.34 7.39 11.30
N PRO A 242 -13.25 6.72 10.55
CA PRO A 242 -13.14 5.29 10.27
C PRO A 242 -11.89 4.99 9.43
N GLU A 243 -11.39 3.76 9.55
CA GLU A 243 -10.25 3.30 8.76
C GLU A 243 -10.67 2.99 7.31
N SER A 244 -9.78 3.29 6.37
CA SER A 244 -9.93 2.82 4.98
C SER A 244 -9.58 1.34 4.93
N GLN A 245 -10.50 0.49 4.48
CA GLN A 245 -10.31 -0.97 4.43
C GLN A 245 -10.09 -1.51 3.01
N ASP A 246 -10.39 -0.71 1.99
CA ASP A 246 -10.29 -1.10 0.59
C ASP A 246 -9.04 -0.57 -0.10
N LEU A 247 -8.76 -1.13 -1.30
CA LEU A 247 -7.73 -0.59 -2.18
C LEU A 247 -8.09 0.86 -2.54
N CYS A 248 -7.13 1.76 -2.34
CA CYS A 248 -7.35 3.21 -2.44
C CYS A 248 -7.92 3.68 -3.78
N PHE A 249 -7.60 2.99 -4.88
CA PHE A 249 -8.04 3.33 -6.23
C PHE A 249 -9.42 2.74 -6.60
N LEU A 250 -9.98 1.84 -5.80
CA LEU A 250 -11.35 1.37 -6.03
C LEU A 250 -12.38 2.45 -5.70
N ALA A 251 -12.05 3.40 -4.82
CA ALA A 251 -12.91 4.55 -4.51
C ALA A 251 -14.38 4.19 -4.24
N GLY A 252 -14.60 3.09 -3.49
CA GLY A 252 -15.93 2.59 -3.14
C GLY A 252 -16.63 1.77 -4.24
N GLN A 253 -15.98 1.54 -5.38
CA GLN A 253 -16.46 0.61 -6.40
C GLN A 253 -16.14 -0.85 -6.01
N SER A 254 -16.90 -1.79 -6.57
CA SER A 254 -16.49 -3.19 -6.50
C SER A 254 -15.26 -3.45 -7.39
N LYS A 255 -14.43 -4.42 -7.00
CA LYS A 255 -13.33 -4.89 -7.84
C LYS A 255 -13.81 -5.29 -9.25
N LYS A 256 -14.97 -5.93 -9.35
CA LYS A 256 -15.60 -6.34 -10.61
C LYS A 256 -15.84 -5.14 -11.54
N ASP A 257 -16.47 -4.09 -11.03
CA ASP A 257 -16.79 -2.91 -11.83
C ASP A 257 -15.52 -2.17 -12.26
N PHE A 258 -14.52 -2.10 -11.39
CA PHE A 258 -13.22 -1.53 -11.70
C PHE A 258 -12.51 -2.30 -12.83
N LEU A 259 -12.43 -3.64 -12.75
CA LEU A 259 -11.82 -4.48 -13.77
C LEU A 259 -12.53 -4.37 -15.12
N LYS A 260 -13.87 -4.29 -15.10
CA LYS A 260 -14.66 -4.09 -16.31
C LYS A 260 -14.39 -2.73 -16.95
N ARG A 261 -14.42 -1.65 -16.15
CA ARG A 261 -14.34 -0.28 -16.65
C ARG A 261 -12.94 0.10 -17.12
N HIS A 262 -11.91 -0.23 -16.35
CA HIS A 262 -10.53 0.16 -16.64
C HIS A 262 -9.73 -0.93 -17.35
N GLY A 263 -10.10 -2.21 -17.20
CA GLY A 263 -9.40 -3.35 -17.78
C GLY A 263 -10.10 -3.99 -18.97
N GLY A 264 -11.33 -3.58 -19.29
CA GLY A 264 -12.13 -4.24 -20.32
C GLY A 264 -12.48 -5.70 -20.01
N LEU A 265 -12.27 -6.14 -18.75
CA LEU A 265 -12.54 -7.52 -18.31
C LEU A 265 -14.06 -7.67 -18.06
N THR A 266 -14.78 -7.89 -19.13
CA THR A 266 -16.22 -8.11 -19.09
C THR A 266 -16.57 -9.54 -18.69
N ASP A 267 -17.81 -9.75 -18.21
CA ASP A 267 -18.32 -11.08 -17.95
C ASP A 267 -18.31 -11.89 -19.24
N ARG A 268 -17.67 -13.06 -19.18
CA ARG A 268 -17.60 -14.05 -20.23
C ARG A 268 -17.79 -15.43 -19.56
N PRO A 269 -18.96 -16.06 -19.73
CA PRO A 269 -19.21 -17.37 -19.15
C PRO A 269 -18.17 -18.40 -19.60
N GLY A 270 -17.81 -19.29 -18.67
CA GLY A 270 -16.87 -20.36 -18.92
C GLY A 270 -17.06 -21.51 -17.94
N PRO A 271 -16.48 -22.69 -18.20
CA PRO A 271 -16.71 -23.88 -17.42
C PRO A 271 -15.99 -23.84 -16.05
N VAL A 272 -16.69 -24.30 -15.02
CA VAL A 272 -16.10 -24.70 -13.74
C VAL A 272 -15.83 -26.20 -13.81
N LEU A 273 -14.54 -26.56 -13.78
CA LEU A 273 -14.11 -27.95 -13.86
C LEU A 273 -13.67 -28.48 -12.49
N ASP A 274 -13.96 -29.75 -12.21
CA ASP A 274 -13.33 -30.45 -11.09
C ASP A 274 -11.85 -30.75 -11.39
N ALA A 275 -11.18 -31.39 -10.43
CA ALA A 275 -9.77 -31.75 -10.56
C ALA A 275 -9.50 -32.81 -11.64
N ASP A 276 -10.52 -33.55 -12.05
CA ASP A 276 -10.42 -34.62 -13.08
C ASP A 276 -10.87 -34.08 -14.46
N GLY A 277 -11.22 -32.78 -14.55
CA GLY A 277 -11.62 -32.11 -15.78
C GLY A 277 -13.11 -32.27 -16.13
N ARG A 278 -13.94 -32.79 -15.22
CA ARG A 278 -15.39 -32.86 -15.41
C ARG A 278 -16.01 -31.50 -15.14
N GLU A 279 -16.93 -31.11 -16.00
CA GLU A 279 -17.67 -29.84 -15.81
C GLU A 279 -18.71 -29.96 -14.69
N LEU A 280 -18.68 -28.99 -13.77
CA LEU A 280 -19.60 -28.91 -12.63
C LEU A 280 -20.62 -27.79 -12.82
N GLY A 281 -20.39 -26.86 -13.74
CA GLY A 281 -21.24 -25.69 -13.99
C GLY A 281 -20.48 -24.58 -14.70
N GLU A 282 -21.06 -23.38 -14.71
CA GLU A 282 -20.49 -22.22 -15.36
C GLU A 282 -20.15 -21.09 -14.36
N HIS A 283 -19.15 -20.30 -14.69
CA HIS A 283 -18.79 -19.06 -13.98
C HIS A 283 -18.92 -17.83 -14.88
N PRO A 284 -19.10 -16.61 -14.32
CA PRO A 284 -19.28 -15.38 -15.12
C PRO A 284 -17.98 -14.86 -15.77
N GLY A 285 -16.81 -15.36 -15.37
CA GLY A 285 -15.49 -14.96 -15.86
C GLY A 285 -14.40 -15.38 -14.89
N TYR A 286 -13.30 -15.97 -15.38
CA TYR A 286 -12.19 -16.47 -14.54
C TYR A 286 -11.57 -15.41 -13.62
N HIS A 287 -11.55 -14.14 -14.05
CA HIS A 287 -10.96 -13.01 -13.32
C HIS A 287 -11.71 -12.63 -12.04
N HIS A 288 -12.89 -13.20 -11.80
CA HIS A 288 -13.61 -13.04 -10.52
C HIS A 288 -13.07 -13.95 -9.42
N PHE A 289 -12.24 -14.96 -9.78
CA PHE A 289 -11.81 -16.01 -8.87
C PHE A 289 -10.33 -15.87 -8.49
N THR A 290 -10.03 -16.30 -7.27
CA THR A 290 -8.68 -16.33 -6.71
C THR A 290 -8.41 -17.71 -6.14
N VAL A 291 -7.21 -18.25 -6.30
CA VAL A 291 -6.79 -19.53 -5.72
C VAL A 291 -7.04 -19.54 -4.20
N GLY A 292 -7.67 -20.59 -3.70
CA GLY A 292 -8.10 -20.74 -2.31
C GLY A 292 -9.50 -20.17 -2.00
N GLN A 293 -10.17 -19.51 -2.95
CA GLN A 293 -11.54 -19.00 -2.76
C GLN A 293 -12.52 -20.16 -2.60
N ARG A 294 -13.39 -20.08 -1.55
CA ARG A 294 -14.42 -21.09 -1.25
C ARG A 294 -15.84 -20.62 -1.63
N ARG A 295 -16.12 -19.31 -1.46
CA ARG A 295 -17.47 -18.75 -1.64
C ARG A 295 -17.67 -18.21 -3.05
N GLY A 296 -18.92 -18.21 -3.53
CA GLY A 296 -19.27 -17.61 -4.82
C GLY A 296 -18.85 -18.42 -6.04
N LEU A 297 -18.70 -19.76 -5.90
CA LEU A 297 -18.31 -20.64 -7.00
C LEU A 297 -19.47 -20.91 -7.98
N GLY A 298 -20.72 -20.74 -7.55
CA GLY A 298 -21.90 -20.98 -8.40
C GLY A 298 -22.21 -22.43 -8.72
N VAL A 299 -21.52 -23.39 -8.07
CA VAL A 299 -21.71 -24.82 -8.28
C VAL A 299 -22.23 -25.50 -7.02
N ALA A 300 -23.12 -26.48 -7.19
CA ALA A 300 -23.59 -27.34 -6.11
C ALA A 300 -22.61 -28.48 -5.88
N SER A 301 -22.31 -28.76 -4.62
CA SER A 301 -21.45 -29.88 -4.21
C SER A 301 -21.82 -30.34 -2.82
N THR A 302 -21.66 -31.63 -2.56
CA THR A 302 -21.84 -32.26 -1.23
C THR A 302 -20.68 -31.94 -0.28
N GLU A 303 -19.49 -31.62 -0.83
CA GLU A 303 -18.30 -31.25 -0.07
C GLU A 303 -17.87 -29.81 -0.40
N PRO A 304 -17.20 -29.12 0.54
CA PRO A 304 -16.65 -27.80 0.27
C PRO A 304 -15.63 -27.81 -0.87
N LEU A 305 -15.89 -27.05 -1.92
CA LEU A 305 -14.97 -26.83 -3.03
C LEU A 305 -14.19 -25.52 -2.87
N TYR A 306 -12.96 -25.53 -3.40
CA TYR A 306 -12.04 -24.42 -3.41
C TYR A 306 -11.48 -24.21 -4.81
N VAL A 307 -11.22 -22.98 -5.20
CA VAL A 307 -10.54 -22.65 -6.45
C VAL A 307 -9.10 -23.17 -6.37
N LEU A 308 -8.75 -24.12 -7.22
CA LEU A 308 -7.40 -24.67 -7.38
C LEU A 308 -6.56 -23.84 -8.35
N GLY A 309 -7.20 -23.25 -9.35
CA GLY A 309 -6.54 -22.44 -10.37
C GLY A 309 -7.54 -21.79 -11.33
N THR A 310 -7.05 -20.79 -12.05
CA THR A 310 -7.77 -20.12 -13.14
C THR A 310 -6.91 -20.15 -14.41
N ASP A 311 -7.52 -20.34 -15.55
CA ASP A 311 -6.87 -20.27 -16.86
C ASP A 311 -7.55 -19.20 -17.73
N ALA A 312 -6.80 -18.15 -18.02
CA ALA A 312 -7.28 -17.03 -18.84
C ALA A 312 -7.42 -17.41 -20.33
N ALA A 313 -6.56 -18.31 -20.83
CA ALA A 313 -6.56 -18.68 -22.24
C ALA A 313 -7.81 -19.51 -22.60
N THR A 314 -8.19 -20.44 -21.72
CA THR A 314 -9.37 -21.29 -21.90
C THR A 314 -10.62 -20.75 -21.20
N ASN A 315 -10.50 -19.64 -20.47
CA ASN A 315 -11.55 -19.07 -19.64
C ASN A 315 -12.15 -20.10 -18.67
N THR A 316 -11.29 -20.82 -17.94
CA THR A 316 -11.68 -21.95 -17.09
C THR A 316 -11.34 -21.67 -15.62
N VAL A 317 -12.21 -22.11 -14.71
CA VAL A 317 -11.96 -22.16 -13.26
C VAL A 317 -11.93 -23.64 -12.84
N ARG A 318 -10.82 -24.05 -12.21
CA ARG A 318 -10.69 -25.39 -11.62
C ARG A 318 -10.97 -25.36 -10.13
N VAL A 319 -11.77 -26.30 -9.65
CA VAL A 319 -12.14 -26.43 -8.25
C VAL A 319 -11.87 -27.83 -7.72
N GLY A 320 -11.72 -27.95 -6.42
CA GLY A 320 -11.53 -29.26 -5.77
C GLY A 320 -11.51 -29.17 -4.25
N SER A 321 -11.22 -30.29 -3.60
CA SER A 321 -11.12 -30.38 -2.15
C SER A 321 -9.95 -29.53 -1.61
N ARG A 322 -10.03 -29.14 -0.32
CA ARG A 322 -8.98 -28.38 0.36
C ARG A 322 -7.61 -29.05 0.32
N SER A 323 -7.57 -30.37 0.42
CA SER A 323 -6.32 -31.14 0.38
C SER A 323 -5.52 -30.96 -0.92
N ARG A 324 -6.18 -30.63 -2.03
CA ARG A 324 -5.50 -30.34 -3.31
C ARG A 324 -4.89 -28.93 -3.38
N LEU A 325 -5.20 -28.05 -2.43
CA LEU A 325 -4.54 -26.73 -2.30
C LEU A 325 -3.23 -26.82 -1.53
N SER A 326 -3.08 -27.85 -0.71
CA SER A 326 -1.99 -27.99 0.25
C SER A 326 -0.66 -28.24 -0.47
N THR A 327 0.36 -27.47 -0.15
CA THR A 327 1.71 -27.64 -0.69
C THR A 327 2.76 -27.35 0.37
N ASP A 328 3.85 -28.11 0.36
CA ASP A 328 5.05 -27.89 1.17
C ASP A 328 6.16 -27.14 0.41
N ARG A 329 5.91 -26.79 -0.87
CA ARG A 329 6.84 -26.03 -1.70
C ARG A 329 6.12 -24.90 -2.42
N VAL A 330 6.71 -23.73 -2.43
CA VAL A 330 6.17 -22.55 -3.11
C VAL A 330 7.18 -22.02 -4.11
N ARG A 331 6.79 -22.00 -5.38
CA ARG A 331 7.59 -21.35 -6.41
C ARG A 331 7.34 -19.87 -6.41
N LEU A 332 8.42 -19.13 -6.43
CA LEU A 332 8.46 -17.66 -6.46
C LEU A 332 9.13 -17.18 -7.75
N ARG A 333 8.81 -15.96 -8.14
CA ARG A 333 9.46 -15.24 -9.24
C ARG A 333 9.83 -13.82 -8.81
N ASN A 334 10.81 -13.25 -9.52
CA ASN A 334 11.29 -11.88 -9.26
C ASN A 334 11.64 -11.67 -7.77
N ALA A 335 12.35 -12.63 -7.18
CA ALA A 335 12.74 -12.54 -5.79
C ALA A 335 13.90 -11.54 -5.61
N VAL A 336 13.83 -10.76 -4.53
CA VAL A 336 14.89 -9.88 -4.07
C VAL A 336 15.24 -10.29 -2.64
N MET A 337 16.45 -10.78 -2.45
CA MET A 337 16.99 -11.16 -1.16
C MET A 337 17.88 -10.04 -0.62
N HIS A 338 17.48 -9.40 0.47
CA HIS A 338 18.29 -8.38 1.15
C HIS A 338 19.40 -9.01 2.01
N ARG A 339 19.22 -10.28 2.38
CA ARG A 339 20.18 -11.10 3.15
C ARG A 339 20.26 -12.49 2.54
N ASP A 340 21.31 -13.22 2.92
CA ASP A 340 21.46 -14.62 2.52
C ASP A 340 20.25 -15.47 2.95
N GLY A 341 19.85 -16.39 2.09
CA GLY A 341 18.68 -17.25 2.30
C GLY A 341 18.77 -18.15 3.53
N GLY A 342 19.99 -18.45 4.01
CA GLY A 342 20.20 -19.16 5.27
C GLY A 342 19.65 -18.41 6.49
N ARG A 343 19.34 -17.12 6.37
CA ARG A 343 18.67 -16.34 7.43
C ARG A 343 17.14 -16.44 7.40
N VAL A 344 16.56 -17.00 6.35
CA VAL A 344 15.09 -17.16 6.26
C VAL A 344 14.67 -18.32 7.15
N ASP A 345 13.82 -18.04 8.13
CA ASP A 345 13.23 -19.05 9.01
C ASP A 345 11.70 -19.17 8.80
N ARG A 346 11.09 -18.23 8.10
CA ARG A 346 9.65 -18.23 7.80
C ARG A 346 9.30 -17.41 6.56
N VAL A 347 8.10 -17.66 6.00
CA VAL A 347 7.55 -16.90 4.88
C VAL A 347 6.11 -16.52 5.14
N ARG A 348 5.72 -15.28 4.82
CA ARG A 348 4.31 -14.84 4.81
C ARG A 348 3.81 -14.80 3.38
N LEU A 349 2.82 -15.65 3.07
CA LEU A 349 2.31 -15.86 1.71
C LEU A 349 0.98 -15.13 1.44
N ARG A 350 0.43 -14.49 2.46
CA ARG A 350 -0.81 -13.70 2.37
C ARG A 350 -0.83 -12.64 3.47
N TYR A 351 -1.34 -11.46 3.15
CA TYR A 351 -1.57 -10.43 4.16
C TYR A 351 -2.60 -10.92 5.21
N HIS A 352 -2.44 -10.53 6.46
CA HIS A 352 -3.25 -10.98 7.62
C HIS A 352 -3.23 -12.51 7.88
N THR A 353 -2.17 -13.21 7.46
CA THR A 353 -1.94 -14.59 7.90
C THR A 353 -0.62 -14.67 8.67
N ASP A 354 -0.53 -15.62 9.57
CA ASP A 354 0.72 -15.90 10.27
C ASP A 354 1.78 -16.39 9.28
N PRO A 355 3.05 -16.01 9.48
CA PRO A 355 4.15 -16.57 8.71
C PRO A 355 4.29 -18.07 8.96
N VAL A 356 4.56 -18.82 7.89
CA VAL A 356 4.81 -20.27 7.96
C VAL A 356 6.32 -20.52 8.07
N PRO A 357 6.79 -21.40 8.96
CA PRO A 357 8.19 -21.79 9.02
C PRO A 357 8.68 -22.32 7.66
N ALA A 358 9.84 -21.82 7.21
CA ALA A 358 10.29 -22.06 5.85
C ALA A 358 11.82 -21.97 5.72
N ARG A 359 12.35 -22.55 4.65
CA ARG A 359 13.77 -22.50 4.28
C ARG A 359 13.94 -22.11 2.83
N VAL A 360 15.00 -21.36 2.57
CA VAL A 360 15.37 -20.89 1.24
C VAL A 360 16.86 -21.10 1.01
N ARG A 361 17.23 -21.57 -0.17
CA ARG A 361 18.62 -21.66 -0.60
C ARG A 361 18.89 -20.64 -1.68
N ALA A 362 19.32 -19.46 -1.29
CA ALA A 362 19.67 -18.38 -2.19
C ALA A 362 20.70 -17.46 -1.53
N THR A 363 21.53 -16.81 -2.32
CA THR A 363 22.39 -15.72 -1.85
C THR A 363 21.61 -14.42 -1.82
N ALA A 364 22.14 -13.39 -1.16
CA ALA A 364 21.63 -12.03 -1.30
C ALA A 364 21.66 -11.58 -2.77
N GLY A 365 20.66 -10.80 -3.19
CA GLY A 365 20.54 -10.31 -4.58
C GLY A 365 19.21 -10.64 -5.24
N ARG A 366 19.18 -10.50 -6.57
CA ARG A 366 17.96 -10.73 -7.39
C ARG A 366 17.98 -12.13 -7.99
N HIS A 367 16.81 -12.78 -7.98
CA HIS A 367 16.60 -14.11 -8.56
C HIS A 367 15.32 -14.10 -9.40
N GLU A 368 15.40 -14.55 -10.64
CA GLU A 368 14.23 -14.66 -11.52
C GLU A 368 13.24 -15.71 -11.01
N ALA A 369 13.75 -16.82 -10.50
CA ALA A 369 13.00 -17.91 -9.91
C ALA A 369 13.64 -18.36 -8.60
N LEU A 370 12.80 -18.71 -7.63
CA LEU A 370 13.22 -19.20 -6.32
C LEU A 370 12.17 -20.21 -5.82
N GLU A 371 12.60 -21.22 -5.10
CA GLU A 371 11.70 -22.17 -4.42
C GLU A 371 11.87 -22.03 -2.90
N VAL A 372 10.75 -22.01 -2.20
CA VAL A 372 10.68 -22.01 -0.74
C VAL A 372 10.16 -23.35 -0.29
N GLU A 373 10.90 -24.03 0.59
CA GLU A 373 10.47 -25.24 1.29
C GLU A 373 9.78 -24.85 2.59
N LEU A 374 8.54 -25.33 2.79
CA LEU A 374 7.75 -25.06 3.98
C LEU A 374 7.86 -26.25 4.96
N ASP A 375 8.05 -25.96 6.24
CA ASP A 375 8.07 -27.00 7.28
C ASP A 375 6.65 -27.49 7.62
N GLN A 376 5.63 -26.72 7.20
CA GLN A 376 4.21 -27.07 7.33
C GLN A 376 3.49 -26.73 6.02
N PRO A 377 2.56 -27.59 5.55
CA PRO A 377 1.82 -27.31 4.33
C PRO A 377 1.00 -26.02 4.41
N PHE A 378 0.97 -25.28 3.29
CA PHE A 378 0.17 -24.06 3.13
C PHE A 378 -0.89 -24.27 2.04
N ASP A 379 -2.12 -23.81 2.32
CA ASP A 379 -3.26 -23.98 1.42
C ASP A 379 -3.38 -22.82 0.43
N GLY A 380 -3.16 -23.10 -0.84
CA GLY A 380 -3.46 -22.20 -1.95
C GLY A 380 -2.61 -20.93 -1.99
N PRO A 381 -1.28 -21.02 -2.15
CA PRO A 381 -0.47 -19.86 -2.46
C PRO A 381 -0.91 -19.29 -3.81
N ALA A 382 -1.55 -18.08 -3.75
CA ALA A 382 -2.20 -17.49 -4.92
C ALA A 382 -1.17 -16.83 -5.85
N PRO A 383 -1.09 -17.21 -7.14
CA PRO A 383 -0.18 -16.60 -8.09
C PRO A 383 -0.40 -15.09 -8.22
N GLY A 384 0.66 -14.32 -8.17
CA GLY A 384 0.63 -12.85 -8.21
C GLY A 384 0.66 -12.17 -6.84
N GLN A 385 0.34 -12.88 -5.75
CA GLN A 385 0.51 -12.35 -4.39
C GLN A 385 1.98 -12.20 -4.03
N ALA A 386 2.29 -11.29 -3.10
CA ALA A 386 3.62 -11.17 -2.56
C ALA A 386 3.92 -12.32 -1.59
N ALA A 387 5.16 -12.82 -1.65
CA ALA A 387 5.76 -13.66 -0.63
C ALA A 387 6.80 -12.83 0.11
N VAL A 388 6.68 -12.71 1.43
CA VAL A 388 7.62 -11.98 2.28
C VAL A 388 8.46 -12.97 3.04
N LEU A 389 9.77 -12.96 2.76
CA LEU A 389 10.76 -13.85 3.36
C LEU A 389 11.30 -13.18 4.62
N MET A 390 11.25 -13.88 5.75
CA MET A 390 11.49 -13.30 7.06
C MET A 390 12.53 -14.08 7.86
N SER A 391 13.21 -13.36 8.76
CA SER A 391 14.01 -13.90 9.85
C SER A 391 13.39 -13.39 11.16
N GLY A 392 12.69 -14.23 11.87
CA GLY A 392 11.84 -13.81 12.98
C GLY A 392 10.75 -12.85 12.50
N ASP A 393 10.78 -11.61 12.99
CA ASP A 393 9.89 -10.51 12.62
C ASP A 393 10.49 -9.55 11.57
N VAL A 394 11.72 -9.81 11.11
CA VAL A 394 12.46 -8.97 10.17
C VAL A 394 12.26 -9.45 8.73
N VAL A 395 11.95 -8.54 7.82
CA VAL A 395 11.86 -8.82 6.38
C VAL A 395 13.26 -8.87 5.80
N VAL A 396 13.68 -10.05 5.32
CA VAL A 396 15.00 -10.27 4.71
C VAL A 396 14.94 -10.47 3.19
N GLY A 397 13.74 -10.48 2.63
CA GLY A 397 13.53 -10.54 1.19
C GLY A 397 12.04 -10.57 0.83
N HIS A 398 11.76 -10.39 -0.45
CA HIS A 398 10.41 -10.47 -1.00
C HIS A 398 10.43 -11.08 -2.39
N ALA A 399 9.28 -11.58 -2.82
CA ALA A 399 9.09 -12.15 -4.15
C ALA A 399 7.61 -12.11 -4.56
N THR A 400 7.31 -12.50 -5.78
CA THR A 400 5.94 -12.75 -6.23
C THR A 400 5.70 -14.25 -6.33
N ILE A 401 4.57 -14.73 -5.81
CA ILE A 401 4.16 -16.14 -5.93
C ILE A 401 3.93 -16.45 -7.42
N ALA A 402 4.64 -17.45 -7.94
CA ALA A 402 4.48 -17.95 -9.29
C ALA A 402 3.31 -18.94 -9.40
N ARG A 403 2.93 -19.35 -10.61
CA ARG A 403 2.04 -20.48 -10.80
C ARG A 403 2.69 -21.76 -10.25
N GLN A 404 1.96 -22.51 -9.45
CA GLN A 404 2.46 -23.76 -8.88
C GLN A 404 2.36 -24.90 -9.88
N SER A 405 3.31 -25.86 -9.86
CA SER A 405 3.24 -27.05 -10.69
C SER A 405 2.11 -27.95 -10.20
N GLY A 406 1.19 -28.32 -11.08
CA GLY A 406 0.00 -29.11 -10.75
C GLY A 406 -1.32 -28.38 -11.00
N SER A 407 -1.28 -27.07 -11.29
CA SER A 407 -2.44 -26.26 -11.69
C SER A 407 -2.72 -26.31 -13.21
N LYS A 408 -2.31 -27.42 -13.91
CA LYS A 408 -2.65 -27.59 -15.32
C LYS A 408 -4.07 -28.08 -15.48
#